data_cbc3644a553d3219667bd85be35fbdc1
#
_entry.id   cbc3644a553d3219667bd85be35fbdc1
#
_cell.length_a   1.000
_cell.length_b   1.000
_cell.length_c   1.000
_cell.angle_alpha   90.00
_cell.angle_beta   90.00
_cell.angle_gamma   90.00
#
_symmetry.space_group_name_H-M   'P 1'
#
loop_
_entity.id
_entity.type
_entity.pdbx_description
1 polymer ?
#
loop_
_entity_poly.entity_id
_entity_poly.type
_entity_poly.pdbx_seq_one_letter_code
_entity_poly.pdbx_strand_id
1 'polypeptide(L)'
;MKTPGIMWIAMGGLVFLMVTGCSSKNVKSTSETELSSSDGASGPGGGNALRGGPLTGFGKKPADESIAGTAPRMLSKADQQGMDSREARKTREDSRKQLLDIYFAFDRWGLSEEGKKNLSESAAFLREHPKAKLFIEGHCDERGSVEYNLALGEKRAKEARQYLSDLGIHNAVAVTSYGKERPTCKEHDEACFSKNRRAHLLIEAD
;
A
#
# COMPACT_ATOMS: atom_id res chain seq x y z
N MET A 1 -42.89 -29.63 37.32
CA MET A 1 -42.32 -30.67 38.21
C MET A 1 -41.04 -31.22 37.59
N LYS A 2 -39.96 -31.20 38.35
CA LYS A 2 -38.63 -31.80 38.15
C LYS A 2 -37.62 -30.96 37.35
N THR A 3 -36.86 -30.10 38.08
CA THR A 3 -35.43 -29.86 37.88
C THR A 3 -34.65 -31.07 38.41
N PRO A 4 -33.52 -31.41 37.82
CA PRO A 4 -32.23 -31.29 38.48
C PRO A 4 -31.11 -30.94 37.46
N GLY A 5 -29.94 -30.54 37.78
CA GLY A 5 -29.12 -30.51 38.96
C GLY A 5 -27.78 -29.93 38.51
N ILE A 6 -27.31 -29.05 39.32
CA ILE A 6 -25.99 -28.41 39.30
C ILE A 6 -24.92 -29.51 39.51
N MET A 7 -23.88 -29.54 38.66
CA MET A 7 -22.67 -30.29 38.97
C MET A 7 -21.44 -29.38 38.82
N TRP A 8 -20.98 -28.89 39.98
CA TRP A 8 -19.70 -28.23 40.17
C TRP A 8 -18.60 -29.29 40.09
N ILE A 9 -17.65 -29.10 39.18
CA ILE A 9 -16.35 -29.76 39.31
C ILE A 9 -15.31 -28.66 39.48
N ALA A 10 -14.89 -28.52 40.71
CA ALA A 10 -13.68 -27.83 41.11
C ALA A 10 -12.54 -28.86 41.10
N MET A 11 -11.48 -28.53 40.40
CA MET A 11 -10.11 -29.04 40.63
C MET A 11 -9.22 -28.26 39.67
N GLY A 12 -8.20 -27.60 40.06
CA GLY A 12 -7.17 -27.83 41.03
C GLY A 12 -5.94 -27.16 40.39
N GLY A 13 -5.27 -26.33 41.13
CA GLY A 13 -4.14 -25.50 40.70
C GLY A 13 -2.95 -26.29 40.15
N LEU A 14 -2.25 -25.63 39.25
CA LEU A 14 -0.82 -25.82 39.12
C LEU A 14 -0.15 -24.50 38.81
N VAL A 15 0.38 -23.90 39.86
CA VAL A 15 1.36 -22.82 39.79
C VAL A 15 2.64 -23.39 39.23
N PHE A 16 3.05 -22.92 38.07
CA PHE A 16 4.39 -23.19 37.55
C PHE A 16 5.14 -21.87 37.46
N LEU A 17 5.86 -21.57 38.53
CA LEU A 17 6.90 -20.57 38.57
C LEU A 17 8.09 -21.09 37.78
N MET A 18 8.37 -20.50 36.64
CA MET A 18 9.68 -20.60 36.01
C MET A 18 10.28 -19.19 35.91
N VAL A 19 11.12 -18.93 36.88
CA VAL A 19 12.15 -17.89 36.84
C VAL A 19 13.36 -18.46 36.10
N THR A 20 13.82 -17.77 35.08
CA THR A 20 15.18 -17.72 34.54
C THR A 20 15.12 -16.95 33.25
N GLY A 21 15.92 -15.98 32.92
CA GLY A 21 17.20 -15.49 33.32
C GLY A 21 17.51 -14.41 32.29
N CYS A 22 17.83 -13.21 32.75
CA CYS A 22 18.40 -12.16 31.91
C CYS A 22 19.71 -12.61 31.29
N SER A 23 19.81 -12.54 29.96
CA SER A 23 21.09 -12.50 29.29
C SER A 23 21.16 -11.29 28.39
N SER A 24 21.68 -10.22 28.94
CA SER A 24 22.12 -9.02 28.22
C SER A 24 23.36 -9.39 27.40
N LYS A 25 23.25 -9.43 26.10
CA LYS A 25 24.44 -9.41 25.21
C LYS A 25 24.74 -7.96 24.82
N ASN A 26 25.77 -7.48 25.47
CA ASN A 26 26.50 -6.28 25.17
C ASN A 26 27.04 -6.38 23.74
N VAL A 27 26.57 -5.54 22.81
CA VAL A 27 27.21 -5.35 21.51
C VAL A 27 28.01 -4.06 21.56
N LYS A 28 29.31 -4.27 21.58
CA LYS A 28 30.37 -3.27 21.49
C LYS A 28 30.21 -2.46 20.19
N SER A 29 30.11 -1.14 20.33
CA SER A 29 30.34 -0.19 19.25
C SER A 29 31.83 -0.24 18.89
N THR A 30 32.11 -0.38 17.63
CA THR A 30 33.43 -0.05 17.09
C THR A 30 33.21 1.03 16.03
N SER A 31 33.72 2.15 16.36
CA SER A 31 33.87 3.35 15.53
C SER A 31 35.03 3.20 14.55
N GLU A 32 34.96 4.04 13.53
CA GLU A 32 36.07 4.57 12.72
C GLU A 32 36.63 3.70 11.60
N THR A 33 36.56 4.24 10.42
CA THR A 33 37.68 4.57 9.53
C THR A 33 37.12 5.16 8.23
N GLU A 34 37.31 6.35 8.04
CA GLU A 34 38.24 7.20 7.25
C GLU A 34 37.85 7.36 5.76
N LEU A 35 37.89 8.67 5.47
CA LEU A 35 37.95 9.27 4.13
C LEU A 35 39.05 8.64 3.26
N SER A 36 38.76 8.45 2.00
CA SER A 36 39.75 8.71 0.98
C SER A 36 39.11 9.31 -0.27
N SER A 37 39.48 10.52 -0.51
CA SER A 37 39.35 11.27 -1.76
C SER A 37 40.26 10.61 -2.82
N SER A 38 39.82 10.54 -4.05
CA SER A 38 40.74 10.58 -5.17
C SER A 38 40.07 11.26 -6.37
N ASP A 39 40.68 12.38 -6.69
CA ASP A 39 40.53 13.13 -7.93
C ASP A 39 40.92 12.32 -9.15
N GLY A 40 40.42 12.75 -10.31
CA GLY A 40 41.07 12.38 -11.58
C GLY A 40 40.19 12.45 -12.78
N ALA A 41 40.12 13.59 -13.39
CA ALA A 41 40.59 13.98 -14.73
C ALA A 41 39.71 13.53 -15.92
N SER A 42 39.08 14.48 -16.52
CA SER A 42 39.31 15.08 -17.87
C SER A 42 39.55 14.12 -19.05
N GLY A 43 38.77 14.33 -20.10
CA GLY A 43 39.21 14.12 -21.45
C GLY A 43 38.06 14.02 -22.47
N PRO A 44 38.20 14.79 -23.53
CA PRO A 44 37.11 15.10 -24.43
C PRO A 44 37.17 14.33 -25.76
N GLY A 45 36.12 14.43 -26.54
CA GLY A 45 36.31 14.37 -27.97
C GLY A 45 35.54 13.31 -28.71
N GLY A 46 34.92 13.73 -29.77
CA GLY A 46 34.64 12.91 -30.90
C GLY A 46 33.26 13.09 -31.49
N GLY A 47 33.06 14.19 -32.19
CA GLY A 47 31.98 14.33 -33.15
C GLY A 47 32.19 13.45 -34.35
N ASN A 48 31.12 13.02 -34.94
CA ASN A 48 31.05 12.71 -36.35
C ASN A 48 29.65 12.97 -36.91
N ALA A 49 29.60 14.08 -37.59
CA ALA A 49 28.59 14.34 -38.60
C ALA A 49 29.01 13.70 -39.88
N LEU A 50 28.10 13.12 -40.63
CA LEU A 50 28.09 13.04 -42.08
C LEU A 50 26.75 12.46 -42.58
N ARG A 51 26.01 13.33 -43.25
CA ARG A 51 25.67 13.30 -44.68
C ARG A 51 24.68 12.21 -45.05
N GLY A 52 23.47 12.50 -45.42
CA GLY A 52 23.10 13.29 -46.62
C GLY A 52 22.69 12.34 -47.73
N GLY A 53 21.46 12.48 -48.23
CA GLY A 53 21.08 11.93 -49.49
C GLY A 53 19.57 11.63 -49.63
N PRO A 54 18.86 12.35 -50.49
CA PRO A 54 17.47 12.01 -50.82
C PRO A 54 17.44 11.02 -52.00
N LEU A 55 16.62 9.99 -51.90
CA LEU A 55 16.26 9.20 -53.05
C LEU A 55 14.75 9.19 -53.23
N THR A 56 14.35 9.97 -54.21
CA THR A 56 13.08 9.87 -54.91
C THR A 56 12.97 8.54 -55.63
N GLY A 57 11.87 7.83 -55.41
CA GLY A 57 11.54 6.63 -56.13
C GLY A 57 10.03 6.55 -56.33
N PHE A 58 9.57 7.02 -57.48
CA PHE A 58 8.23 6.81 -58.00
C PHE A 58 7.97 5.31 -58.22
N GLY A 59 6.85 4.79 -57.76
CA GLY A 59 6.40 3.45 -58.04
C GLY A 59 4.87 3.34 -57.93
N LYS A 60 4.21 3.58 -59.03
CA LYS A 60 2.91 3.09 -59.54
C LYS A 60 1.98 2.35 -58.56
N LYS A 61 0.81 2.89 -58.42
CA LYS A 61 -0.45 2.25 -58.03
C LYS A 61 -0.83 1.18 -59.06
N PRO A 62 -1.34 0.04 -58.67
CA PRO A 62 -2.43 -0.63 -59.34
C PRO A 62 -3.74 -0.51 -58.58
N ALA A 63 -4.79 -0.41 -59.36
CA ALA A 63 -6.15 -0.23 -58.95
C ALA A 63 -6.76 -1.53 -58.37
N ASP A 64 -7.61 -1.33 -57.40
CA ASP A 64 -8.91 -1.95 -57.22
C ASP A 64 -9.05 -3.47 -57.35
N GLU A 65 -9.22 -4.11 -56.22
CA GLU A 65 -10.12 -5.26 -56.13
C GLU A 65 -10.74 -5.33 -54.72
N SER A 66 -12.01 -4.98 -54.66
CA SER A 66 -12.87 -5.11 -53.51
C SER A 66 -13.14 -6.59 -53.23
N ILE A 67 -12.54 -7.13 -52.19
CA ILE A 67 -13.01 -8.35 -51.57
C ILE A 67 -13.54 -8.00 -50.17
N ALA A 68 -14.87 -7.95 -50.08
CA ALA A 68 -15.59 -7.91 -48.82
C ALA A 68 -15.33 -9.22 -48.07
N GLY A 69 -14.27 -9.24 -47.30
CA GLY A 69 -13.99 -10.26 -46.31
C GLY A 69 -13.99 -9.55 -44.94
N THR A 70 -15.01 -9.80 -44.11
CA THR A 70 -15.08 -9.34 -42.73
C THR A 70 -13.94 -9.97 -41.93
N ALA A 71 -12.73 -9.41 -42.08
CA ALA A 71 -11.63 -9.76 -41.19
C ALA A 71 -11.98 -9.24 -39.78
N PRO A 72 -11.78 -10.02 -38.73
CA PRO A 72 -11.95 -9.53 -37.39
C PRO A 72 -11.03 -8.32 -37.20
N ARG A 73 -11.63 -7.17 -36.96
CA ARG A 73 -10.92 -5.91 -36.71
C ARG A 73 -10.06 -6.11 -35.47
N MET A 74 -8.78 -6.37 -35.66
CA MET A 74 -7.83 -6.35 -34.56
C MET A 74 -7.83 -4.95 -33.96
N LEU A 75 -8.20 -4.84 -32.68
CA LEU A 75 -8.16 -3.57 -31.95
C LEU A 75 -6.75 -3.00 -32.08
N SER A 76 -6.67 -1.73 -32.47
CA SER A 76 -5.38 -1.03 -32.50
C SER A 76 -4.81 -0.92 -31.08
N LYS A 77 -3.49 -0.80 -30.97
CA LYS A 77 -2.83 -0.56 -29.67
C LYS A 77 -3.40 0.66 -28.93
N ALA A 78 -3.88 1.66 -29.67
CA ALA A 78 -4.52 2.85 -29.11
C ALA A 78 -5.90 2.53 -28.49
N ASP A 79 -6.67 1.64 -29.12
CA ASP A 79 -7.97 1.21 -28.58
C ASP A 79 -7.78 0.34 -27.33
N GLN A 80 -6.76 -0.52 -27.29
CA GLN A 80 -6.40 -1.32 -26.12
C GLN A 80 -5.96 -0.42 -24.95
N GLN A 81 -5.07 0.54 -25.17
CA GLN A 81 -4.65 1.51 -24.15
C GLN A 81 -5.82 2.35 -23.62
N GLY A 82 -6.78 2.69 -24.48
CA GLY A 82 -8.00 3.40 -24.08
C GLY A 82 -8.92 2.55 -23.21
N MET A 83 -9.02 1.26 -23.46
CA MET A 83 -9.80 0.30 -22.66
C MET A 83 -9.15 0.06 -21.30
N ASP A 84 -7.84 -0.20 -21.29
CA ASP A 84 -7.08 -0.42 -20.05
C ASP A 84 -7.18 0.79 -19.11
N SER A 85 -7.10 2.00 -19.64
CA SER A 85 -7.23 3.23 -18.86
C SER A 85 -8.63 3.48 -18.30
N ARG A 86 -9.68 3.02 -19.00
CA ARG A 86 -11.07 3.10 -18.51
C ARG A 86 -11.33 2.11 -17.40
N GLU A 87 -10.82 0.89 -17.55
CA GLU A 87 -10.93 -0.15 -16.52
C GLU A 87 -10.16 0.23 -15.26
N ALA A 88 -8.94 0.74 -15.39
CA ALA A 88 -8.16 1.28 -14.28
C ALA A 88 -8.88 2.42 -13.55
N ARG A 89 -9.54 3.34 -14.28
CA ARG A 89 -10.34 4.42 -13.67
C ARG A 89 -11.54 3.87 -12.91
N LYS A 90 -12.26 2.93 -13.49
CA LYS A 90 -13.41 2.27 -12.84
C LYS A 90 -12.97 1.57 -11.56
N THR A 91 -11.90 0.78 -11.62
CA THR A 91 -11.37 0.08 -10.45
C THR A 91 -10.97 1.05 -9.33
N ARG A 92 -10.36 2.20 -9.66
CA ARG A 92 -10.05 3.26 -8.68
C ARG A 92 -11.30 3.89 -8.07
N GLU A 93 -12.35 4.09 -8.84
CA GLU A 93 -13.59 4.65 -8.34
C GLU A 93 -14.33 3.65 -7.44
N ASP A 94 -14.38 2.39 -7.83
CA ASP A 94 -14.98 1.32 -7.05
C ASP A 94 -14.20 1.08 -5.75
N SER A 95 -12.85 1.15 -5.79
CA SER A 95 -12.01 1.03 -4.60
C SER A 95 -12.28 2.11 -3.56
N ARG A 96 -12.50 3.36 -3.99
CA ARG A 96 -12.83 4.46 -3.07
C ARG A 96 -14.12 4.24 -2.28
N LYS A 97 -15.05 3.45 -2.81
CA LYS A 97 -16.32 3.11 -2.17
C LYS A 97 -16.21 1.89 -1.25
N GLN A 98 -15.27 1.00 -1.51
CA GLN A 98 -15.15 -0.31 -0.86
C GLN A 98 -13.93 -0.41 0.08
N LEU A 99 -12.90 0.43 -0.12
CA LEU A 99 -11.78 0.54 0.80
C LEU A 99 -12.11 1.60 1.86
N LEU A 100 -12.39 1.14 3.05
CA LEU A 100 -12.83 1.98 4.15
C LEU A 100 -11.65 2.41 5.02
N ASP A 101 -11.69 3.65 5.51
CA ASP A 101 -10.72 4.14 6.49
C ASP A 101 -10.85 3.39 7.82
N ILE A 102 -9.72 3.17 8.46
CA ILE A 102 -9.63 2.52 9.77
C ILE A 102 -9.26 3.57 10.80
N TYR A 103 -10.14 3.79 11.77
CA TYR A 103 -9.97 4.81 12.79
C TYR A 103 -9.40 4.24 14.09
N PHE A 104 -8.60 5.07 14.78
CA PHE A 104 -7.88 4.68 15.99
C PHE A 104 -8.19 5.61 17.16
N ALA A 105 -8.15 5.05 18.36
CA ALA A 105 -8.20 5.83 19.58
C ALA A 105 -6.95 6.72 19.74
N PHE A 106 -7.05 7.71 20.59
CA PHE A 106 -5.93 8.59 20.92
C PHE A 106 -4.74 7.76 21.43
N ASP A 107 -3.56 8.04 20.85
CA ASP A 107 -2.30 7.40 21.23
C ASP A 107 -2.32 5.86 21.14
N ARG A 108 -3.16 5.30 20.26
CA ARG A 108 -3.28 3.86 20.04
C ARG A 108 -3.10 3.51 18.57
N TRP A 109 -2.66 2.27 18.35
CA TRP A 109 -2.53 1.65 17.00
C TRP A 109 -3.26 0.30 16.89
N GLY A 110 -3.80 -0.23 18.02
CA GLY A 110 -4.59 -1.46 17.99
C GLY A 110 -5.93 -1.25 17.29
N LEU A 111 -6.36 -2.24 16.53
CA LEU A 111 -7.61 -2.23 15.78
C LEU A 111 -8.80 -2.37 16.73
N SER A 112 -9.80 -1.51 16.54
CA SER A 112 -11.13 -1.68 17.13
C SER A 112 -11.92 -2.77 16.40
N GLU A 113 -13.02 -3.24 16.96
CA GLU A 113 -13.91 -4.20 16.27
C GLU A 113 -14.51 -3.58 14.99
N GLU A 114 -14.81 -2.29 14.99
CA GLU A 114 -15.21 -1.57 13.79
C GLU A 114 -14.08 -1.54 12.74
N GLY A 115 -12.86 -1.26 13.15
CA GLY A 115 -11.69 -1.28 12.28
C GLY A 115 -11.45 -2.66 11.65
N LYS A 116 -11.60 -3.73 12.42
CA LYS A 116 -11.53 -5.11 11.91
C LYS A 116 -12.63 -5.42 10.91
N LYS A 117 -13.86 -4.96 11.18
CA LYS A 117 -14.99 -5.10 10.25
C LYS A 117 -14.70 -4.39 8.93
N ASN A 118 -14.27 -3.13 8.97
CA ASN A 118 -13.93 -2.34 7.79
C ASN A 118 -12.81 -2.99 6.96
N LEU A 119 -11.79 -3.54 7.63
CA LEU A 119 -10.73 -4.29 6.95
C LEU A 119 -11.24 -5.60 6.33
N SER A 120 -12.17 -6.28 6.98
CA SER A 120 -12.77 -7.51 6.43
C SER A 120 -13.62 -7.22 5.18
N GLU A 121 -14.35 -6.10 5.16
CA GLU A 121 -15.09 -5.63 3.99
C GLU A 121 -14.13 -5.24 2.86
N SER A 122 -13.06 -4.51 3.17
CA SER A 122 -12.00 -4.17 2.22
C SER A 122 -11.29 -5.41 1.66
N ALA A 123 -11.11 -6.46 2.48
CA ALA A 123 -10.52 -7.73 2.07
C ALA A 123 -11.36 -8.46 1.02
N ALA A 124 -12.68 -8.34 1.06
CA ALA A 124 -13.56 -8.91 0.04
C ALA A 124 -13.26 -8.30 -1.34
N PHE A 125 -13.17 -6.97 -1.41
CA PHE A 125 -12.79 -6.25 -2.63
C PHE A 125 -11.39 -6.65 -3.13
N LEU A 126 -10.41 -6.75 -2.23
CA LEU A 126 -9.03 -7.10 -2.61
C LEU A 126 -8.91 -8.52 -3.17
N ARG A 127 -9.74 -9.47 -2.72
CA ARG A 127 -9.79 -10.83 -3.29
C ARG A 127 -10.29 -10.85 -4.75
N GLU A 128 -11.19 -9.92 -5.09
CA GLU A 128 -11.66 -9.76 -6.48
C GLU A 128 -10.62 -9.09 -7.37
N HIS A 129 -9.65 -8.38 -6.77
CA HIS A 129 -8.60 -7.64 -7.47
C HIS A 129 -7.18 -8.08 -7.04
N PRO A 130 -6.76 -9.34 -7.28
CA PRO A 130 -5.53 -9.89 -6.72
C PRO A 130 -4.25 -9.23 -7.28
N LYS A 131 -4.33 -8.56 -8.41
CA LYS A 131 -3.19 -7.84 -9.02
C LYS A 131 -3.06 -6.40 -8.52
N ALA A 132 -4.10 -5.84 -7.89
CA ALA A 132 -4.07 -4.48 -7.40
C ALA A 132 -3.00 -4.31 -6.32
N LYS A 133 -2.21 -3.25 -6.41
CA LYS A 133 -1.26 -2.86 -5.36
C LYS A 133 -1.98 -2.01 -4.33
N LEU A 134 -1.91 -2.42 -3.07
CA LEU A 134 -2.52 -1.70 -1.95
C LEU A 134 -1.49 -0.77 -1.31
N PHE A 135 -1.88 0.46 -1.06
CA PHE A 135 -1.14 1.43 -0.25
C PHE A 135 -1.93 1.68 1.03
N ILE A 136 -1.25 1.65 2.15
CA ILE A 136 -1.82 1.96 3.46
C ILE A 136 -1.07 3.15 4.03
N GLU A 137 -1.77 4.27 4.17
CA GLU A 137 -1.24 5.52 4.68
C GLU A 137 -1.65 5.71 6.14
N GLY A 138 -0.67 5.83 7.03
CA GLY A 138 -0.90 6.05 8.46
C GLY A 138 -0.92 7.54 8.81
N HIS A 139 -1.96 7.96 9.52
CA HIS A 139 -2.18 9.34 9.92
C HIS A 139 -2.43 9.47 11.42
N CYS A 140 -2.11 10.63 11.96
CA CYS A 140 -2.30 11.02 13.36
C CYS A 140 -3.01 12.38 13.44
N ASP A 141 -3.51 12.70 14.63
CA ASP A 141 -3.93 14.05 14.96
C ASP A 141 -2.70 14.97 15.20
N GLU A 142 -2.92 16.25 15.39
CA GLU A 142 -1.86 17.26 15.48
C GLU A 142 -1.02 17.20 16.78
N ARG A 143 -1.49 16.51 17.81
CA ARG A 143 -0.86 16.46 19.14
C ARG A 143 0.43 15.65 19.10
N GLY A 144 1.44 16.13 19.85
CA GLY A 144 2.76 15.48 19.91
C GLY A 144 3.76 15.96 18.86
N SER A 145 4.98 15.40 18.89
CA SER A 145 6.04 15.74 17.94
C SER A 145 5.79 15.11 16.56
N VAL A 146 6.48 15.61 15.54
CA VAL A 146 6.40 15.07 14.17
C VAL A 146 6.95 13.65 14.13
N GLU A 147 8.10 13.42 14.74
CA GLU A 147 8.80 12.13 14.77
C GLU A 147 7.94 11.05 15.46
N TYR A 148 7.34 11.41 16.59
CA TYR A 148 6.45 10.53 17.31
C TYR A 148 5.24 10.14 16.46
N ASN A 149 4.60 11.11 15.81
CA ASN A 149 3.43 10.88 14.97
C ASN A 149 3.76 10.09 13.69
N LEU A 150 4.94 10.28 13.11
CA LEU A 150 5.41 9.44 12.01
C LEU A 150 5.54 7.98 12.45
N ALA A 151 6.16 7.72 13.58
CA ALA A 151 6.28 6.37 14.13
C ALA A 151 4.91 5.74 14.49
N LEU A 152 4.00 6.53 15.08
CA LEU A 152 2.65 6.08 15.44
C LEU A 152 1.81 5.77 14.20
N GLY A 153 1.86 6.63 13.18
CA GLY A 153 1.20 6.42 11.90
C GLY A 153 1.70 5.15 11.19
N GLU A 154 3.01 4.91 11.24
CA GLU A 154 3.59 3.69 10.68
C GLU A 154 3.09 2.43 11.41
N LYS A 155 3.00 2.44 12.74
CA LYS A 155 2.43 1.34 13.52
C LYS A 155 0.99 1.06 13.13
N ARG A 156 0.15 2.08 12.96
CA ARG A 156 -1.24 1.96 12.52
C ARG A 156 -1.36 1.30 11.15
N ALA A 157 -0.58 1.77 10.19
CA ALA A 157 -0.59 1.20 8.85
C ALA A 157 -0.05 -0.24 8.82
N LYS A 158 0.97 -0.55 9.62
CA LYS A 158 1.50 -1.92 9.76
C LYS A 158 0.48 -2.86 10.39
N GLU A 159 -0.26 -2.41 11.39
CA GLU A 159 -1.32 -3.19 12.04
C GLU A 159 -2.44 -3.53 11.05
N ALA A 160 -2.90 -2.56 10.26
CA ALA A 160 -3.88 -2.80 9.22
C ALA A 160 -3.36 -3.80 8.16
N ARG A 161 -2.10 -3.67 7.72
CA ARG A 161 -1.46 -4.62 6.81
C ARG A 161 -1.41 -6.03 7.39
N GLN A 162 -1.00 -6.16 8.66
CA GLN A 162 -0.90 -7.46 9.32
C GLN A 162 -2.27 -8.15 9.36
N TYR A 163 -3.30 -7.43 9.75
CA TYR A 163 -4.66 -7.97 9.80
C TYR A 163 -5.17 -8.43 8.42
N LEU A 164 -4.90 -7.67 7.35
CA LEU A 164 -5.22 -8.10 5.98
C LEU A 164 -4.46 -9.37 5.58
N SER A 165 -3.19 -9.47 5.96
CA SER A 165 -2.39 -10.69 5.74
C SER A 165 -2.99 -11.89 6.48
N ASP A 166 -3.44 -11.71 7.72
CA ASP A 166 -4.09 -12.76 8.53
C ASP A 166 -5.43 -13.20 7.92
N LEU A 167 -6.12 -12.31 7.20
CA LEU A 167 -7.29 -12.61 6.38
C LEU A 167 -6.97 -13.31 5.04
N GLY A 168 -5.69 -13.59 4.76
CA GLY A 168 -5.25 -14.26 3.54
C GLY A 168 -5.19 -13.35 2.31
N ILE A 169 -5.01 -12.03 2.50
CA ILE A 169 -4.78 -11.09 1.41
C ILE A 169 -3.31 -11.11 1.03
N HIS A 170 -3.01 -11.47 -0.23
CA HIS A 170 -1.66 -11.62 -0.78
C HIS A 170 -1.28 -10.53 -1.78
N ASN A 171 -2.09 -9.50 -1.90
CA ASN A 171 -1.78 -8.32 -2.72
C ASN A 171 -0.43 -7.71 -2.30
N ALA A 172 0.26 -7.06 -3.23
CA ALA A 172 1.41 -6.24 -2.88
C ALA A 172 0.96 -5.05 -2.02
N VAL A 173 1.47 -4.94 -0.79
CA VAL A 173 1.07 -3.90 0.16
C VAL A 173 2.26 -3.02 0.51
N ALA A 174 2.18 -1.74 0.16
CA ALA A 174 3.10 -0.71 0.60
C ALA A 174 2.51 0.05 1.82
N VAL A 175 3.37 0.37 2.78
CA VAL A 175 3.00 1.12 3.99
C VAL A 175 3.77 2.43 4.00
N THR A 176 3.08 3.54 4.24
CA THR A 176 3.66 4.87 4.39
C THR A 176 3.02 5.57 5.58
N SER A 177 3.79 6.35 6.32
CA SER A 177 3.26 7.23 7.37
C SER A 177 3.43 8.68 6.98
N TYR A 178 2.37 9.44 7.13
CA TYR A 178 2.39 10.90 7.05
C TYR A 178 2.30 11.55 8.43
N GLY A 179 2.17 10.74 9.50
CA GLY A 179 2.02 11.28 10.83
C GLY A 179 0.90 12.32 10.87
N LYS A 180 1.21 13.53 11.32
CA LYS A 180 0.29 14.67 11.38
C LYS A 180 0.36 15.63 10.19
N GLU A 181 1.21 15.35 9.19
CA GLU A 181 1.51 16.30 8.11
C GLU A 181 0.40 16.40 7.04
N ARG A 182 -0.49 15.41 6.96
CA ARG A 182 -1.60 15.38 6.00
C ARG A 182 -2.96 15.19 6.69
N PRO A 183 -3.44 16.20 7.42
CA PRO A 183 -4.72 16.13 8.09
C PRO A 183 -5.88 16.20 7.08
N THR A 184 -6.93 15.42 7.32
CA THR A 184 -8.20 15.51 6.58
C THR A 184 -9.09 16.60 7.14
N CYS A 185 -8.98 16.84 8.44
CA CYS A 185 -9.74 17.83 9.18
C CYS A 185 -8.74 18.76 9.89
N LYS A 186 -9.01 20.08 9.91
CA LYS A 186 -8.09 21.10 10.41
C LYS A 186 -8.58 21.84 11.64
N GLU A 187 -9.77 21.57 12.12
CA GLU A 187 -10.31 22.12 13.35
C GLU A 187 -9.58 21.51 14.55
N HIS A 188 -9.45 22.30 15.62
CA HIS A 188 -8.72 21.91 16.83
C HIS A 188 -9.66 21.33 17.88
N ASP A 189 -10.47 20.33 17.52
CA ASP A 189 -11.42 19.65 18.41
C ASP A 189 -11.31 18.12 18.28
N GLU A 190 -11.90 17.39 19.23
CA GLU A 190 -11.82 15.93 19.25
C GLU A 190 -12.58 15.28 18.08
N ALA A 191 -13.62 15.91 17.56
CA ALA A 191 -14.37 15.42 16.40
C ALA A 191 -13.48 15.44 15.14
N CYS A 192 -12.64 16.47 14.99
CA CYS A 192 -11.65 16.58 13.93
C CYS A 192 -10.45 15.65 14.19
N PHE A 193 -9.92 15.61 15.40
CA PHE A 193 -8.80 14.74 15.76
C PHE A 193 -9.11 13.26 15.50
N SER A 194 -10.33 12.82 15.81
CA SER A 194 -10.77 11.44 15.56
C SER A 194 -10.75 11.08 14.08
N LYS A 195 -11.08 12.02 13.19
CA LYS A 195 -11.02 11.83 11.73
C LYS A 195 -9.57 11.76 11.21
N ASN A 196 -8.66 12.45 11.87
CA ASN A 196 -7.25 12.43 11.48
C ASN A 196 -6.52 11.16 11.95
N ARG A 197 -6.95 10.55 13.05
CA ARG A 197 -6.37 9.29 13.56
C ARG A 197 -6.84 8.09 12.74
N ARG A 198 -6.28 7.91 11.54
CA ARG A 198 -6.74 6.85 10.61
C ARG A 198 -5.59 6.13 9.91
N ALA A 199 -5.87 4.96 9.41
CA ALA A 199 -5.14 4.35 8.31
C ALA A 199 -6.03 4.41 7.06
N HIS A 200 -5.53 5.05 6.01
CA HIS A 200 -6.22 5.25 4.75
C HIS A 200 -5.74 4.22 3.73
N LEU A 201 -6.68 3.53 3.08
CA LEU A 201 -6.41 2.47 2.12
C LEU A 201 -6.63 2.99 0.70
N LEU A 202 -5.64 2.78 -0.15
CA LEU A 202 -5.66 3.17 -1.56
C LEU A 202 -5.19 2.00 -2.42
N ILE A 203 -5.71 1.88 -3.63
CA ILE A 203 -5.13 0.99 -4.64
C ILE A 203 -4.58 1.77 -5.83
N GLU A 204 -3.49 1.26 -6.36
CA GLU A 204 -3.02 1.58 -7.69
C GLU A 204 -3.57 0.50 -8.62
N ALA A 205 -4.44 0.90 -9.56
CA ALA A 205 -4.85 0.04 -10.65
C ALA A 205 -3.80 0.19 -11.76
N ASP A 206 -3.19 -0.90 -12.14
CA ASP A 206 -2.28 -0.98 -13.30
C ASP A 206 -3.00 -0.65 -14.59
#